data_154e98ef5a639bc5b8da954d820fb800
#
_entry.id   154e98ef5a639bc5b8da954d820fb800
#
_cell.length_a   1.000
_cell.length_b   1.000
_cell.length_c   1.000
_cell.angle_alpha   90.00
_cell.angle_beta   90.00
_cell.angle_gamma   90.00
#
_symmetry.space_group_name_H-M   'P 1'
#
loop_
_entity.id
_entity.type
_entity.pdbx_description
1 polymer ?
#
loop_
_entity_poly.entity_id
_entity_poly.type
_entity_poly.pdbx_seq_one_letter_code
_entity_poly.pdbx_strand_id
1 'polypeptide(L)'
;MTKILDIIDTNFNDKLTIVEITSELFSLVVYKNYINSNKNIIIVTPSLFEASKIYESLLNYTNEVYLFPNDDFFTVKSLAVSPEFKITRLETINAILKKDTNKIIVTHLDGYIKKITSKSDYELNILNLKKNEVINRDKLLTKLLDLGYQEDNIVSKTGDFAYRGYIVDIYGIEEDFPCRIEFFGDEITSIRLFDPKNQRSFENLDELTIKPFKDIITSNENISSYLNDKITIFKDYEIIESLY
;
A
#
# COMPACT_ATOMS: atom_id res chain seq x y z
N MET A 1 -9.08 -10.18 -27.19
CA MET A 1 -8.54 -8.95 -26.53
C MET A 1 -7.58 -8.19 -27.44
N THR A 2 -6.58 -8.82 -28.05
CA THR A 2 -5.57 -8.19 -28.92
C THR A 2 -6.17 -7.30 -30.03
N LYS A 3 -7.22 -7.75 -30.74
CA LYS A 3 -7.85 -6.99 -31.83
C LYS A 3 -8.52 -5.65 -31.44
N ILE A 4 -9.03 -5.53 -30.21
CA ILE A 4 -9.64 -4.28 -29.72
C ILE A 4 -8.55 -3.28 -29.35
N LEU A 5 -7.47 -3.73 -28.74
CA LEU A 5 -6.33 -2.88 -28.39
C LEU A 5 -5.64 -2.29 -29.63
N ASP A 6 -5.67 -2.98 -30.77
CA ASP A 6 -5.09 -2.50 -32.02
C ASP A 6 -5.87 -1.34 -32.66
N ILE A 7 -7.17 -1.22 -32.33
CA ILE A 7 -8.05 -0.17 -32.84
C ILE A 7 -7.89 1.16 -32.05
N ILE A 8 -7.46 1.08 -30.79
CA ILE A 8 -7.27 2.25 -29.95
C ILE A 8 -5.91 2.87 -30.28
N ASP A 9 -5.89 3.91 -31.10
CA ASP A 9 -4.68 4.64 -31.49
C ASP A 9 -4.50 5.89 -30.59
N THR A 10 -4.21 5.66 -29.28
CA THR A 10 -3.93 6.74 -28.34
C THR A 10 -2.61 6.49 -27.65
N ASN A 11 -1.75 7.50 -27.66
CA ASN A 11 -0.45 7.47 -26.97
C ASN A 11 -0.35 8.63 -25.98
N PHE A 12 -0.07 8.36 -24.72
CA PHE A 12 0.04 9.37 -23.66
C PHE A 12 1.37 10.14 -23.66
N ASN A 13 2.18 10.04 -24.71
CA ASN A 13 3.43 10.79 -24.80
C ASN A 13 3.23 12.30 -25.03
N ASP A 14 2.03 12.71 -25.50
CA ASP A 14 1.67 14.11 -25.76
C ASP A 14 0.54 14.55 -24.81
N LYS A 15 0.34 15.88 -24.68
CA LYS A 15 -0.84 16.44 -24.01
C LYS A 15 -2.08 16.05 -24.80
N LEU A 16 -2.80 15.04 -24.33
CA LEU A 16 -4.01 14.54 -24.96
C LEU A 16 -5.21 14.81 -24.05
N THR A 17 -6.24 15.42 -24.60
CA THR A 17 -7.55 15.53 -23.96
C THR A 17 -8.50 14.55 -24.62
N ILE A 18 -9.04 13.61 -23.85
CA ILE A 18 -10.05 12.65 -24.28
C ILE A 18 -11.38 13.04 -23.63
N VAL A 19 -12.41 13.27 -24.40
CA VAL A 19 -13.75 13.66 -23.93
C VAL A 19 -14.76 12.54 -24.18
N GLU A 20 -15.83 12.51 -23.37
CA GLU A 20 -16.98 11.60 -23.54
C GLU A 20 -16.61 10.10 -23.56
N ILE A 21 -15.65 9.71 -22.70
CA ILE A 21 -15.20 8.31 -22.59
C ILE A 21 -15.84 7.63 -21.38
N THR A 22 -16.36 6.40 -21.57
CA THR A 22 -16.84 5.60 -20.42
C THR A 22 -15.68 5.11 -19.55
N SER A 23 -15.93 4.77 -18.26
CA SER A 23 -14.90 4.28 -17.35
C SER A 23 -14.23 3.00 -17.86
N GLU A 24 -14.98 2.12 -18.52
CA GLU A 24 -14.46 0.87 -19.09
C GLU A 24 -13.52 1.12 -20.27
N LEU A 25 -13.92 2.00 -21.18
CA LEU A 25 -13.08 2.36 -22.32
C LEU A 25 -11.85 3.14 -21.87
N PHE A 26 -12.00 4.03 -20.88
CA PHE A 26 -10.88 4.73 -20.27
C PHE A 26 -9.85 3.74 -19.66
N SER A 27 -10.32 2.76 -18.89
CA SER A 27 -9.46 1.71 -18.30
C SER A 27 -8.73 0.91 -19.37
N LEU A 28 -9.38 0.60 -20.49
CA LEU A 28 -8.76 -0.12 -21.60
C LEU A 28 -7.68 0.73 -22.30
N VAL A 29 -7.91 2.04 -22.48
CA VAL A 29 -6.93 3.00 -23.03
C VAL A 29 -5.72 3.11 -22.09
N VAL A 30 -5.96 3.23 -20.79
CA VAL A 30 -4.89 3.27 -19.77
C VAL A 30 -4.08 2.00 -19.82
N TYR A 31 -4.72 0.83 -19.80
CA TYR A 31 -4.03 -0.45 -19.85
C TYR A 31 -3.18 -0.61 -21.11
N LYS A 32 -3.69 -0.22 -22.28
CA LYS A 32 -2.90 -0.21 -23.53
C LYS A 32 -1.63 0.64 -23.38
N ASN A 33 -1.77 1.84 -22.85
CA ASN A 33 -0.62 2.73 -22.66
C ASN A 33 0.35 2.20 -21.60
N TYR A 34 -0.15 1.56 -20.54
CA TYR A 34 0.66 0.91 -19.52
C TYR A 34 1.59 -0.16 -20.12
N ILE A 35 1.06 -1.08 -20.93
CA ILE A 35 1.87 -2.16 -21.54
C ILE A 35 2.85 -1.64 -22.61
N ASN A 36 2.55 -0.50 -23.26
CA ASN A 36 3.37 0.03 -24.34
C ASN A 36 4.44 1.02 -23.86
N SER A 37 4.16 1.80 -22.79
CA SER A 37 5.07 2.86 -22.34
C SER A 37 6.20 2.39 -21.43
N ASN A 38 6.06 1.22 -20.82
CA ASN A 38 6.96 0.73 -19.77
C ASN A 38 7.19 1.73 -18.63
N LYS A 39 6.13 2.48 -18.27
CA LYS A 39 6.14 3.51 -17.22
C LYS A 39 5.08 3.21 -16.17
N ASN A 40 5.30 3.75 -14.97
CA ASN A 40 4.25 3.80 -13.97
C ASN A 40 3.13 4.77 -14.42
N ILE A 41 1.89 4.50 -14.02
CA ILE A 41 0.76 5.40 -14.30
C ILE A 41 0.11 5.77 -12.97
N ILE A 42 -0.16 7.07 -12.79
CA ILE A 42 -1.01 7.57 -11.69
C ILE A 42 -2.27 8.13 -12.33
N ILE A 43 -3.43 7.66 -11.86
CA ILE A 43 -4.74 8.18 -12.25
C ILE A 43 -5.32 8.94 -11.07
N VAL A 44 -5.65 10.20 -11.30
CA VAL A 44 -6.28 11.08 -10.30
C VAL A 44 -7.70 11.39 -10.76
N THR A 45 -8.68 11.11 -9.91
CA THR A 45 -10.10 11.37 -10.14
C THR A 45 -10.64 12.44 -9.17
N PRO A 46 -11.78 13.06 -9.43
CA PRO A 46 -12.40 14.00 -8.51
C PRO A 46 -12.84 13.36 -7.17
N SER A 47 -13.27 12.09 -7.20
CA SER A 47 -13.83 11.42 -6.03
C SER A 47 -13.28 10.00 -5.85
N LEU A 48 -13.30 9.50 -4.61
CA LEU A 48 -12.93 8.12 -4.27
C LEU A 48 -13.85 7.10 -4.97
N PHE A 49 -15.13 7.43 -5.16
CA PHE A 49 -16.08 6.56 -5.85
C PHE A 49 -15.66 6.30 -7.30
N GLU A 50 -15.22 7.33 -8.01
CA GLU A 50 -14.73 7.19 -9.39
C GLU A 50 -13.40 6.46 -9.43
N ALA A 51 -12.49 6.74 -8.48
CA ALA A 51 -11.25 6.01 -8.33
C ALA A 51 -11.50 4.51 -8.16
N SER A 52 -12.41 4.13 -7.27
CA SER A 52 -12.77 2.73 -7.04
C SER A 52 -13.33 2.05 -8.28
N LYS A 53 -14.20 2.71 -9.06
CA LYS A 53 -14.73 2.17 -10.32
C LYS A 53 -13.64 1.90 -11.36
N ILE A 54 -12.70 2.83 -11.51
CA ILE A 54 -11.58 2.67 -12.45
C ILE A 54 -10.64 1.56 -11.97
N TYR A 55 -10.36 1.50 -10.68
CA TYR A 55 -9.56 0.45 -10.07
C TYR A 55 -10.16 -0.94 -10.33
N GLU A 56 -11.45 -1.14 -10.03
CA GLU A 56 -12.16 -2.39 -10.30
C GLU A 56 -12.18 -2.76 -11.80
N SER A 57 -12.36 -1.76 -12.66
CA SER A 57 -12.30 -1.99 -14.11
C SER A 57 -10.91 -2.41 -14.58
N LEU A 58 -9.84 -1.83 -14.04
CA LEU A 58 -8.46 -2.17 -14.39
C LEU A 58 -8.04 -3.55 -13.89
N LEU A 59 -8.60 -4.04 -12.78
CA LEU A 59 -8.37 -5.40 -12.26
C LEU A 59 -8.76 -6.49 -13.28
N ASN A 60 -9.64 -6.21 -14.23
CA ASN A 60 -9.97 -7.14 -15.32
C ASN A 60 -8.83 -7.31 -16.33
N TYR A 61 -7.83 -6.44 -16.32
CA TYR A 61 -6.74 -6.42 -17.28
C TYR A 61 -5.37 -6.75 -16.66
N THR A 62 -5.13 -6.36 -15.41
CA THR A 62 -3.86 -6.53 -14.73
C THR A 62 -4.00 -6.58 -13.21
N ASN A 63 -3.10 -7.33 -12.55
CA ASN A 63 -2.96 -7.34 -11.09
C ASN A 63 -2.01 -6.23 -10.60
N GLU A 64 -1.32 -5.51 -11.51
CA GLU A 64 -0.39 -4.44 -11.17
C GLU A 64 -1.09 -3.08 -11.00
N VAL A 65 -2.35 -3.10 -10.55
CA VAL A 65 -3.15 -1.92 -10.25
C VAL A 65 -3.43 -1.85 -8.75
N TYR A 66 -3.29 -0.67 -8.18
CA TYR A 66 -3.41 -0.43 -6.74
C TYR A 66 -4.24 0.83 -6.48
N LEU A 67 -5.10 0.77 -5.46
CA LEU A 67 -5.89 1.91 -5.02
C LEU A 67 -5.16 2.63 -3.89
N PHE A 68 -5.06 3.96 -3.99
CA PHE A 68 -4.51 4.79 -2.92
C PHE A 68 -5.60 5.73 -2.38
N PRO A 69 -6.44 5.25 -1.43
CA PRO A 69 -7.59 6.02 -0.94
C PRO A 69 -7.19 6.98 0.18
N ASN A 70 -7.98 8.03 0.34
CA ASN A 70 -7.99 8.86 1.55
C ASN A 70 -9.43 9.05 2.02
N ASP A 71 -9.62 9.41 3.28
CA ASP A 71 -10.96 9.74 3.79
C ASP A 71 -11.39 11.09 3.18
N ASP A 72 -12.59 11.14 2.61
CA ASP A 72 -13.17 12.39 2.11
C ASP A 72 -13.53 13.29 3.30
N PHE A 73 -12.86 14.41 3.44
CA PHE A 73 -13.09 15.37 4.54
C PHE A 73 -14.53 15.90 4.62
N PHE A 74 -15.29 15.81 3.53
CA PHE A 74 -16.64 16.36 3.44
C PHE A 74 -17.75 15.45 3.93
N THR A 75 -17.50 14.15 4.10
CA THR A 75 -18.55 13.19 4.44
C THR A 75 -18.60 12.76 5.89
N VAL A 76 -17.60 13.07 6.70
CA VAL A 76 -17.55 12.50 8.05
C VAL A 76 -17.19 13.54 9.11
N LYS A 77 -18.18 13.92 9.92
CA LYS A 77 -17.98 14.41 11.29
C LYS A 77 -17.45 13.30 12.23
N SER A 78 -16.93 12.20 11.72
CA SER A 78 -16.38 11.12 12.52
C SER A 78 -14.86 11.27 12.63
N LEU A 79 -14.40 11.33 13.85
CA LEU A 79 -12.99 11.44 14.27
C LEU A 79 -12.15 10.17 13.99
N ALA A 80 -12.66 9.20 13.26
CA ALA A 80 -11.99 7.93 13.01
C ALA A 80 -11.65 7.78 11.53
N VAL A 81 -10.36 7.85 11.21
CA VAL A 81 -9.79 7.39 9.93
C VAL A 81 -10.14 5.91 9.76
N SER A 82 -10.68 5.52 8.60
CA SER A 82 -10.96 4.11 8.32
C SER A 82 -9.66 3.28 8.38
N PRO A 83 -9.57 2.29 9.29
CA PRO A 83 -8.40 1.42 9.36
C PRO A 83 -8.11 0.71 8.02
N GLU A 84 -9.15 0.40 7.24
CA GLU A 84 -9.06 -0.25 5.94
C GLU A 84 -8.35 0.63 4.91
N PHE A 85 -8.68 1.92 4.84
CA PHE A 85 -8.01 2.85 3.92
C PHE A 85 -6.53 3.03 4.26
N LYS A 86 -6.18 3.03 5.54
CA LYS A 86 -4.79 3.04 5.98
C LYS A 86 -4.04 1.80 5.47
N ILE A 87 -4.61 0.62 5.65
CA ILE A 87 -4.03 -0.65 5.19
C ILE A 87 -3.85 -0.60 3.67
N THR A 88 -4.88 -0.26 2.90
CA THR A 88 -4.82 -0.19 1.44
C THR A 88 -3.74 0.79 0.95
N ARG A 89 -3.57 1.95 1.61
CA ARG A 89 -2.47 2.89 1.29
C ARG A 89 -1.09 2.27 1.53
N LEU A 90 -0.92 1.61 2.66
CA LEU A 90 0.37 1.00 3.00
C LEU A 90 0.70 -0.18 2.08
N GLU A 91 -0.29 -0.98 1.69
CA GLU A 91 -0.14 -2.02 0.66
C GLU A 91 0.29 -1.43 -0.68
N THR A 92 -0.32 -0.32 -1.09
CA THR A 92 0.06 0.41 -2.31
C THR A 92 1.51 0.91 -2.25
N ILE A 93 1.92 1.51 -1.12
CA ILE A 93 3.30 1.95 -0.90
C ILE A 93 4.26 0.76 -1.00
N ASN A 94 3.95 -0.34 -0.35
CA ASN A 94 4.76 -1.54 -0.37
C ASN A 94 4.89 -2.15 -1.77
N ALA A 95 3.79 -2.16 -2.54
CA ALA A 95 3.82 -2.63 -3.93
C ALA A 95 4.74 -1.77 -4.81
N ILE A 96 4.71 -0.44 -4.63
CA ILE A 96 5.61 0.49 -5.34
C ILE A 96 7.09 0.22 -4.98
N LEU A 97 7.36 -0.10 -3.73
CA LEU A 97 8.73 -0.35 -3.25
C LEU A 97 9.35 -1.66 -3.78
N LYS A 98 8.54 -2.64 -4.18
CA LYS A 98 9.03 -3.91 -4.75
C LYS A 98 9.83 -3.74 -6.05
N LYS A 99 9.61 -2.68 -6.83
CA LYS A 99 10.36 -2.32 -8.07
C LYS A 99 10.51 -3.46 -9.10
N ASP A 100 9.72 -4.49 -9.01
CA ASP A 100 9.76 -5.67 -9.87
C ASP A 100 9.06 -5.42 -11.22
N THR A 101 7.99 -4.63 -11.20
CA THR A 101 7.18 -4.24 -12.36
C THR A 101 6.75 -2.79 -12.24
N ASN A 102 6.34 -2.19 -13.35
CA ASN A 102 5.64 -0.90 -13.30
C ASN A 102 4.23 -1.08 -12.72
N LYS A 103 3.70 -0.02 -12.11
CA LYS A 103 2.42 -0.06 -11.41
C LYS A 103 1.44 0.98 -11.97
N ILE A 104 0.15 0.67 -11.88
CA ILE A 104 -0.94 1.64 -12.09
C ILE A 104 -1.47 1.99 -10.71
N ILE A 105 -1.36 3.25 -10.31
CA ILE A 105 -1.90 3.75 -9.04
C ILE A 105 -3.15 4.56 -9.35
N VAL A 106 -4.28 4.18 -8.77
CA VAL A 106 -5.54 4.91 -8.89
C VAL A 106 -5.82 5.63 -7.57
N THR A 107 -6.08 6.91 -7.63
CA THR A 107 -6.37 7.73 -6.46
C THR A 107 -7.36 8.83 -6.81
N HIS A 108 -7.87 9.53 -5.83
CA HIS A 108 -8.65 10.76 -5.99
C HIS A 108 -7.86 11.96 -5.49
N LEU A 109 -8.38 13.18 -5.71
CA LEU A 109 -7.65 14.41 -5.41
C LEU A 109 -7.11 14.45 -3.98
N ASP A 110 -7.93 14.17 -2.96
CA ASP A 110 -7.49 14.18 -1.56
C ASP A 110 -6.44 13.12 -1.24
N GLY A 111 -6.47 11.97 -1.93
CA GLY A 111 -5.42 10.96 -1.84
C GLY A 111 -4.13 11.41 -2.53
N TYR A 112 -4.24 12.06 -3.69
CA TYR A 112 -3.08 12.53 -4.44
C TYR A 112 -2.31 13.63 -3.72
N ILE A 113 -3.00 14.59 -3.08
CA ILE A 113 -2.38 15.68 -2.32
C ILE A 113 -2.01 15.30 -0.88
N LYS A 114 -2.42 14.11 -0.42
CA LYS A 114 -2.11 13.63 0.92
C LYS A 114 -0.62 13.59 1.16
N LYS A 115 -0.20 14.24 2.22
CA LYS A 115 1.19 14.15 2.70
C LYS A 115 1.42 12.79 3.35
N ILE A 116 2.54 12.17 3.00
CA ILE A 116 2.96 10.86 3.52
C ILE A 116 4.43 10.91 3.95
N THR A 117 4.88 9.88 4.62
CA THR A 117 6.30 9.68 4.97
C THR A 117 7.16 9.73 3.69
N SER A 118 8.37 10.27 3.77
CA SER A 118 9.29 10.19 2.63
C SER A 118 9.63 8.73 2.33
N LYS A 119 9.91 8.46 1.04
CA LYS A 119 10.32 7.11 0.64
C LYS A 119 11.54 6.61 1.40
N SER A 120 12.54 7.47 1.58
CA SER A 120 13.76 7.14 2.34
C SER A 120 13.46 6.84 3.81
N ASP A 121 12.62 7.64 4.47
CA ASP A 121 12.27 7.40 5.86
C ASP A 121 11.42 6.12 6.02
N TYR A 122 10.56 5.82 5.06
CA TYR A 122 9.79 4.58 5.07
C TYR A 122 10.72 3.36 4.96
N GLU A 123 11.65 3.36 3.99
CA GLU A 123 12.62 2.27 3.77
C GLU A 123 13.55 2.09 4.98
N LEU A 124 13.99 3.17 5.62
CA LEU A 124 14.82 3.14 6.84
C LEU A 124 14.10 2.55 8.07
N ASN A 125 12.78 2.57 8.07
CA ASN A 125 11.97 2.02 9.16
C ASN A 125 11.51 0.58 8.93
N ILE A 126 11.89 -0.06 7.83
CA ILE A 126 11.67 -1.48 7.62
C ILE A 126 12.64 -2.26 8.50
N LEU A 127 12.13 -3.19 9.30
CA LEU A 127 12.94 -4.08 10.14
C LEU A 127 13.05 -5.44 9.47
N ASN A 128 14.26 -5.96 9.40
CA ASN A 128 14.54 -7.33 8.97
C ASN A 128 15.11 -8.10 10.14
N LEU A 129 14.36 -9.08 10.63
CA LEU A 129 14.76 -9.96 11.73
C LEU A 129 15.14 -11.32 11.19
N LYS A 130 16.17 -11.93 11.73
CA LYS A 130 16.64 -13.26 11.33
C LYS A 130 16.72 -14.20 12.51
N LYS A 131 16.48 -15.47 12.24
CA LYS A 131 16.75 -16.52 13.22
C LYS A 131 18.23 -16.51 13.60
N ASN A 132 18.52 -16.74 14.88
CA ASN A 132 19.84 -16.66 15.54
C ASN A 132 20.42 -15.23 15.61
N GLU A 133 19.66 -14.19 15.27
CA GLU A 133 20.04 -12.80 15.48
C GLU A 133 19.91 -12.44 16.98
N VAL A 134 20.83 -11.61 17.47
CA VAL A 134 20.77 -11.07 18.83
C VAL A 134 20.20 -9.66 18.77
N ILE A 135 18.98 -9.50 19.26
CA ILE A 135 18.28 -8.23 19.35
C ILE A 135 17.56 -8.13 20.70
N ASN A 136 17.75 -7.01 21.38
CA ASN A 136 17.06 -6.79 22.64
C ASN A 136 15.54 -6.72 22.44
N ARG A 137 14.81 -7.66 23.07
CA ARG A 137 13.35 -7.79 22.93
C ARG A 137 12.60 -6.50 23.28
N ASP A 138 12.96 -5.83 24.38
CA ASP A 138 12.24 -4.63 24.82
C ASP A 138 12.45 -3.45 23.86
N LYS A 139 13.63 -3.37 23.22
CA LYS A 139 13.87 -2.43 22.12
C LYS A 139 13.00 -2.77 20.89
N LEU A 140 12.82 -4.06 20.58
CA LEU A 140 11.92 -4.48 19.52
C LEU A 140 10.48 -4.06 19.82
N LEU A 141 9.97 -4.28 21.04
CA LEU A 141 8.62 -3.88 21.43
C LEU A 141 8.42 -2.35 21.30
N THR A 142 9.38 -1.57 21.78
CA THR A 142 9.37 -0.11 21.61
C THR A 142 9.33 0.27 20.14
N LYS A 143 10.16 -0.38 19.32
CA LYS A 143 10.19 -0.09 17.87
C LYS A 143 8.89 -0.45 17.18
N LEU A 144 8.20 -1.52 17.57
CA LEU A 144 6.87 -1.87 17.04
C LEU A 144 5.83 -0.78 17.32
N LEU A 145 5.82 -0.24 18.54
CA LEU A 145 4.96 0.92 18.89
C LEU A 145 5.33 2.14 18.02
N ASP A 146 6.63 2.42 17.85
CA ASP A 146 7.10 3.50 16.97
C ASP A 146 6.69 3.30 15.52
N LEU A 147 6.63 2.08 15.04
CA LEU A 147 6.15 1.71 13.70
C LEU A 147 4.63 1.77 13.57
N GLY A 148 3.89 1.98 14.66
CA GLY A 148 2.45 2.15 14.69
C GLY A 148 1.65 0.87 14.90
N TYR A 149 2.31 -0.23 15.27
CA TYR A 149 1.62 -1.44 15.71
C TYR A 149 0.95 -1.19 17.07
N GLN A 150 -0.15 -1.89 17.30
CA GLN A 150 -0.93 -1.78 18.55
C GLN A 150 -0.71 -3.02 19.41
N GLU A 151 -0.39 -2.80 20.68
CA GLU A 151 -0.30 -3.89 21.65
C GLU A 151 -1.70 -4.40 21.98
N ASP A 152 -1.89 -5.71 21.92
CA ASP A 152 -3.08 -6.40 22.36
C ASP A 152 -2.73 -7.65 23.16
N ASN A 153 -3.69 -8.25 23.83
CA ASN A 153 -3.49 -9.52 24.57
C ASN A 153 -3.33 -10.72 23.62
N ILE A 154 -3.96 -10.67 22.45
CA ILE A 154 -3.94 -11.72 21.42
C ILE A 154 -3.93 -11.04 20.07
N VAL A 155 -2.98 -11.43 19.23
CA VAL A 155 -2.91 -10.96 17.85
C VAL A 155 -4.04 -11.57 17.03
N SER A 156 -4.90 -10.73 16.46
CA SER A 156 -6.08 -11.16 15.71
C SER A 156 -6.25 -10.46 14.35
N LYS A 157 -5.70 -9.29 14.17
CA LYS A 157 -5.80 -8.49 12.94
C LYS A 157 -4.47 -7.84 12.58
N THR A 158 -4.32 -7.48 11.32
CA THR A 158 -3.16 -6.74 10.81
C THR A 158 -2.89 -5.47 11.61
N GLY A 159 -1.63 -5.28 12.01
CA GLY A 159 -1.20 -4.15 12.84
C GLY A 159 -1.21 -4.43 14.34
N ASP A 160 -1.66 -5.60 14.79
CA ASP A 160 -1.55 -6.01 16.19
C ASP A 160 -0.17 -6.62 16.47
N PHE A 161 0.31 -6.43 17.70
CA PHE A 161 1.35 -7.25 18.28
C PHE A 161 1.00 -7.64 19.72
N ALA A 162 1.52 -8.74 20.18
CA ALA A 162 1.38 -9.21 21.57
C ALA A 162 2.70 -9.78 22.06
N TYR A 163 2.95 -9.73 23.37
CA TYR A 163 4.11 -10.42 23.95
C TYR A 163 3.75 -11.14 25.23
N ARG A 164 4.38 -12.30 25.43
CA ARG A 164 4.22 -13.13 26.62
C ARG A 164 5.52 -13.83 26.95
N GLY A 165 6.14 -13.46 28.07
CA GLY A 165 7.45 -14.03 28.45
C GLY A 165 8.49 -13.78 27.35
N TYR A 166 8.95 -14.85 26.71
CA TYR A 166 9.96 -14.81 25.65
C TYR A 166 9.37 -14.87 24.23
N ILE A 167 8.06 -14.69 24.08
CA ILE A 167 7.35 -14.77 22.80
C ILE A 167 6.86 -13.36 22.43
N VAL A 168 7.06 -13.00 21.16
CA VAL A 168 6.48 -11.81 20.53
C VAL A 168 5.71 -12.27 19.28
N ASP A 169 4.43 -12.00 19.26
CA ASP A 169 3.53 -12.25 18.13
C ASP A 169 3.25 -10.96 17.39
N ILE A 170 3.29 -10.95 16.06
CA ILE A 170 3.12 -9.76 15.22
C ILE A 170 2.28 -10.12 14.00
N TYR A 171 1.27 -9.30 13.67
CA TYR A 171 0.56 -9.41 12.41
C TYR A 171 0.97 -8.27 11.48
N GLY A 172 1.93 -8.58 10.59
CA GLY A 172 2.46 -7.63 9.62
C GLY A 172 1.44 -7.24 8.56
N ILE A 173 1.74 -6.16 7.85
CA ILE A 173 1.00 -5.77 6.64
C ILE A 173 1.41 -6.66 5.46
N GLU A 174 0.48 -7.00 4.59
CA GLU A 174 0.64 -7.93 3.44
C GLU A 174 0.92 -9.39 3.87
N GLU A 175 0.80 -9.73 5.13
CA GLU A 175 0.96 -11.10 5.61
C GLU A 175 -0.42 -11.77 5.74
N ASP A 176 -0.56 -12.98 5.19
CA ASP A 176 -1.80 -13.77 5.32
C ASP A 176 -1.98 -14.29 6.75
N PHE A 177 -0.88 -14.49 7.45
CA PHE A 177 -0.83 -15.02 8.81
C PHE A 177 0.12 -14.23 9.70
N PRO A 178 -0.20 -14.11 11.00
CA PRO A 178 0.71 -13.51 11.97
C PRO A 178 1.93 -14.37 12.22
N CYS A 179 3.01 -13.72 12.67
CA CYS A 179 4.30 -14.32 12.93
C CYS A 179 4.57 -14.37 14.42
N ARG A 180 5.08 -15.50 14.91
CA ARG A 180 5.55 -15.72 16.30
C ARG A 180 7.04 -15.80 16.34
N ILE A 181 7.66 -14.94 17.14
CA ILE A 181 9.11 -14.87 17.39
C ILE A 181 9.36 -15.37 18.79
N GLU A 182 10.23 -16.37 18.95
CA GLU A 182 10.66 -16.87 20.25
C GLU A 182 12.09 -16.42 20.55
N PHE A 183 12.30 -16.00 21.77
CA PHE A 183 13.58 -15.51 22.27
C PHE A 183 14.16 -16.45 23.34
N PHE A 184 15.47 -16.58 23.33
CA PHE A 184 16.25 -17.07 24.50
C PHE A 184 17.22 -15.97 24.90
N GLY A 185 16.93 -15.28 26.01
CA GLY A 185 17.57 -14.01 26.30
C GLY A 185 17.26 -12.98 25.23
N ASP A 186 18.28 -12.45 24.57
CA ASP A 186 18.19 -11.52 23.45
C ASP A 186 18.37 -12.21 22.08
N GLU A 187 18.52 -13.54 22.02
CA GLU A 187 18.66 -14.29 20.77
C GLU A 187 17.30 -14.77 20.24
N ILE A 188 17.01 -14.54 18.95
CA ILE A 188 15.87 -15.09 18.25
C ILE A 188 16.12 -16.57 17.95
N THR A 189 15.43 -17.46 18.65
CA THR A 189 15.60 -18.92 18.49
C THR A 189 14.69 -19.50 17.41
N SER A 190 13.51 -18.92 17.23
CA SER A 190 12.60 -19.33 16.16
C SER A 190 11.71 -18.19 15.68
N ILE A 191 11.33 -18.27 14.40
CA ILE A 191 10.34 -17.41 13.76
C ILE A 191 9.35 -18.33 13.06
N ARG A 192 8.03 -18.20 13.34
CA ARG A 192 7.01 -19.13 12.82
C ARG A 192 5.72 -18.41 12.48
N LEU A 193 5.08 -18.81 11.37
CA LEU A 193 3.70 -18.41 11.11
C LEU A 193 2.75 -19.21 12.00
N PHE A 194 1.66 -18.58 12.41
CA PHE A 194 0.61 -19.23 13.18
C PHE A 194 -0.80 -18.80 12.77
N ASP A 195 -1.77 -19.68 12.98
CA ASP A 195 -3.18 -19.38 12.74
C ASP A 195 -3.75 -18.54 13.89
N PRO A 196 -4.23 -17.30 13.63
CA PRO A 196 -4.75 -16.43 14.67
C PRO A 196 -6.01 -16.97 15.35
N LYS A 197 -6.76 -17.89 14.71
CA LYS A 197 -7.99 -18.48 15.26
C LYS A 197 -7.72 -19.53 16.33
N ASN A 198 -6.72 -20.39 16.11
CA ASN A 198 -6.40 -21.49 17.03
C ASN A 198 -5.04 -21.35 17.72
N GLN A 199 -4.27 -20.30 17.39
CA GLN A 199 -2.96 -19.96 17.98
C GLN A 199 -1.86 -21.00 17.75
N ARG A 200 -2.03 -21.91 16.77
CA ARG A 200 -1.05 -22.97 16.47
C ARG A 200 -0.13 -22.54 15.34
N SER A 201 1.16 -22.70 15.59
CA SER A 201 2.20 -22.48 14.55
C SER A 201 2.20 -23.65 13.57
N PHE A 202 2.44 -23.35 12.28
CA PHE A 202 2.42 -24.35 11.21
C PHE A 202 3.58 -24.26 10.24
N GLU A 203 4.32 -23.13 10.19
CA GLU A 203 5.43 -22.94 9.26
C GLU A 203 6.59 -22.22 9.96
N ASN A 204 7.83 -22.65 9.68
CA ASN A 204 9.03 -21.99 10.17
C ASN A 204 9.58 -21.05 9.12
N LEU A 205 10.06 -19.89 9.56
CA LEU A 205 10.73 -18.90 8.73
C LEU A 205 12.18 -18.71 9.21
N ASP A 206 13.10 -18.41 8.30
CA ASP A 206 14.47 -18.02 8.62
C ASP A 206 14.61 -16.52 8.85
N GLU A 207 13.73 -15.72 8.26
CA GLU A 207 13.70 -14.25 8.36
C GLU A 207 12.27 -13.71 8.36
N LEU A 208 12.07 -12.52 8.93
CA LEU A 208 10.82 -11.77 8.96
C LEU A 208 11.10 -10.32 8.64
N THR A 209 10.37 -9.77 7.67
CA THR A 209 10.37 -8.34 7.37
C THR A 209 9.17 -7.66 7.99
N ILE A 210 9.39 -6.69 8.88
CA ILE A 210 8.33 -5.90 9.51
C ILE A 210 8.34 -4.50 8.90
N LYS A 211 7.23 -4.11 8.28
CA LYS A 211 7.05 -2.83 7.60
C LYS A 211 6.32 -1.84 8.51
N PRO A 212 6.54 -0.53 8.35
CA PRO A 212 5.79 0.49 9.10
C PRO A 212 4.28 0.35 8.93
N PHE A 213 3.55 0.46 10.04
CA PHE A 213 2.09 0.39 10.10
C PHE A 213 1.45 1.75 10.42
N LYS A 214 2.17 2.85 10.26
CA LYS A 214 1.62 4.21 10.40
C LYS A 214 2.14 5.15 9.33
N ASP A 215 1.30 6.13 8.97
CA ASP A 215 1.74 7.29 8.20
C ASP A 215 2.47 8.24 9.16
N ILE A 216 3.81 8.22 9.17
CA ILE A 216 4.60 9.23 9.88
C ILE A 216 4.84 10.37 8.89
N ILE A 217 4.14 11.50 9.07
CA ILE A 217 4.31 12.66 8.20
C ILE A 217 5.58 13.40 8.63
N THR A 218 6.69 13.07 7.98
CA THR A 218 8.00 13.73 8.20
C THR A 218 8.37 14.69 7.08
N SER A 219 7.65 14.66 5.96
CA SER A 219 7.97 15.42 4.75
C SER A 219 6.73 16.00 4.08
N ASN A 220 6.94 16.82 3.05
CA ASN A 220 5.88 17.33 2.16
C ASN A 220 5.66 16.43 0.94
N GLU A 221 6.14 15.18 0.97
CA GLU A 221 5.99 14.23 -0.12
C GLU A 221 4.57 13.67 -0.19
N ASN A 222 4.17 13.27 -1.39
CA ASN A 222 2.92 12.59 -1.67
C ASN A 222 3.19 11.29 -2.46
N ILE A 223 2.16 10.53 -2.78
CA ILE A 223 2.31 9.24 -3.47
C ILE A 223 3.06 9.35 -4.81
N SER A 224 2.98 10.50 -5.48
CA SER A 224 3.68 10.73 -6.75
C SER A 224 5.21 10.70 -6.58
N SER A 225 5.75 11.13 -5.44
CA SER A 225 7.20 11.13 -5.20
C SER A 225 7.80 9.72 -5.07
N TYR A 226 6.99 8.72 -4.73
CA TYR A 226 7.43 7.33 -4.64
C TYR A 226 7.70 6.67 -5.98
N LEU A 227 7.12 7.20 -7.06
CA LEU A 227 7.22 6.67 -8.42
C LEU A 227 8.20 7.48 -9.27
N ASN A 228 9.24 6.84 -9.73
CA ASN A 228 10.10 7.36 -10.78
C ASN A 228 9.45 7.06 -12.15
N ASP A 229 9.77 7.81 -13.18
CA ASP A 229 9.35 7.60 -14.56
C ASP A 229 7.87 7.21 -14.68
N LYS A 230 7.01 8.20 -14.50
CA LYS A 230 5.56 8.03 -14.44
C LYS A 230 4.81 8.95 -15.40
N ILE A 231 3.61 8.51 -15.78
CA ILE A 231 2.58 9.32 -16.44
C ILE A 231 1.50 9.61 -15.42
N THR A 232 1.13 10.87 -15.24
CA THR A 232 0.00 11.26 -14.38
C THR A 232 -1.18 11.69 -15.25
N ILE A 233 -2.32 11.06 -15.03
CA ILE A 233 -3.57 11.30 -15.77
C ILE A 233 -4.57 11.90 -14.79
N PHE A 234 -5.05 13.09 -15.09
CA PHE A 234 -6.16 13.71 -14.36
C PHE A 234 -7.45 13.47 -15.13
N LYS A 235 -8.31 12.61 -14.61
CA LYS A 235 -9.61 12.36 -15.18
C LYS A 235 -10.59 13.44 -14.72
N ASP A 236 -11.36 14.00 -15.65
CA ASP A 236 -12.29 15.10 -15.39
C ASP A 236 -11.58 16.33 -14.74
N TYR A 237 -10.51 16.77 -15.39
CA TYR A 237 -9.59 17.81 -14.89
C TYR A 237 -10.30 19.10 -14.48
N GLU A 238 -11.31 19.55 -15.23
CA GLU A 238 -12.08 20.76 -14.91
C GLU A 238 -12.78 20.67 -13.54
N ILE A 239 -13.28 19.48 -13.19
CA ILE A 239 -13.87 19.24 -11.88
C ILE A 239 -12.77 19.29 -10.80
N ILE A 240 -11.64 18.60 -11.04
CA ILE A 240 -10.50 18.59 -10.11
C ILE A 240 -10.01 20.03 -9.87
N GLU A 241 -9.84 20.84 -10.92
CA GLU A 241 -9.40 22.23 -10.83
C GLU A 241 -10.39 23.08 -10.00
N SER A 242 -11.69 22.81 -10.09
CA SER A 242 -12.70 23.53 -9.29
C SER A 242 -12.72 23.16 -7.80
N LEU A 243 -12.13 22.02 -7.44
CA LEU A 243 -12.06 21.53 -6.07
C LEU A 243 -10.79 22.01 -5.33
N TYR A 244 -9.79 22.49 -6.09
CA TYR A 244 -8.50 22.94 -5.56
C TYR A 244 -8.46 24.46 -5.41
#